data_9bea475ebc870a152b7015a1c8879a34
#
_entry.id   9bea475ebc870a152b7015a1c8879a34
#
_cell.length_a   1.000
_cell.length_b   1.000
_cell.length_c   1.000
_cell.angle_alpha   90.00
_cell.angle_beta   90.00
_cell.angle_gamma   90.00
#
_symmetry.space_group_name_H-M   'P 1'
#
loop_
_entity.id
_entity.type
_entity.pdbx_description
1 polymer ?
#
loop_
_entity_poly.entity_id
_entity_poly.type
_entity_poly.pdbx_seq_one_letter_code
_entity_poly.pdbx_strand_id
1 'polypeptide(L)'
;MSGIRDILIITTPGDQSQFQRLLGDGSDIGIKLSYAVQPKPEGLAQAFIIGEEFIGKDKVALILGDNIFYGNSFGEQLKKCTDPDGGIVFAYQVSDPQRYGVVEFDEHRKAVSIEEKPQNPKSNYAVVGLYFYDNEVISIAKSIKPSERGELEITSVNEEYLKRGKLKVQTMDRGSAWLDTGTFESMNDASEYIRVIEKRQGVKIGCIEEVAWNENYISKSQLSSLAEISKKSGYGQYLSNLLD
;
A
#
# COMPACT_ATOMS: atom_id res chain seq x y z
N MET A 1 -9.30 5.43 4.11
CA MET A 1 -8.35 5.98 5.09
C MET A 1 -7.54 7.17 4.53
N SER A 2 -6.90 7.07 3.36
CA SER A 2 -6.17 8.21 2.73
C SER A 2 -7.07 9.22 2.02
N GLY A 3 -8.32 8.89 1.72
CA GLY A 3 -9.23 9.71 0.91
C GLY A 3 -9.21 9.39 -0.59
N ILE A 4 -8.31 8.52 -1.05
CA ILE A 4 -8.22 8.10 -2.45
C ILE A 4 -9.38 7.17 -2.79
N ARG A 5 -10.11 7.46 -3.88
CA ARG A 5 -11.31 6.71 -4.29
C ARG A 5 -11.20 6.12 -5.70
N ASP A 6 -10.40 6.70 -6.58
CA ASP A 6 -10.08 6.12 -7.88
C ASP A 6 -8.87 5.21 -7.74
N ILE A 7 -9.02 3.93 -8.05
CA ILE A 7 -7.99 2.90 -7.82
C ILE A 7 -7.82 2.06 -9.08
N LEU A 8 -6.58 1.94 -9.54
CA LEU A 8 -6.21 1.01 -10.60
C LEU A 8 -5.59 -0.24 -9.99
N ILE A 9 -6.19 -1.39 -10.25
CA ILE A 9 -5.66 -2.70 -9.84
C ILE A 9 -4.89 -3.29 -11.01
N ILE A 10 -3.58 -3.45 -10.82
CA ILE A 10 -2.69 -4.05 -11.83
C ILE A 10 -2.40 -5.49 -11.42
N THR A 11 -2.71 -6.43 -12.30
CA THR A 11 -2.59 -7.86 -12.04
C THR A 11 -1.85 -8.58 -13.16
N THR A 12 -1.56 -9.86 -12.96
CA THR A 12 -1.12 -10.74 -14.07
C THR A 12 -2.25 -10.97 -15.06
N PRO A 13 -1.95 -11.38 -16.31
CA PRO A 13 -2.98 -11.72 -17.29
C PRO A 13 -3.95 -12.82 -16.84
N GLY A 14 -3.44 -13.80 -16.06
CA GLY A 14 -4.23 -14.94 -15.60
C GLY A 14 -5.18 -14.61 -14.44
N ASP A 15 -4.87 -13.61 -13.66
CA ASP A 15 -5.59 -13.32 -12.42
C ASP A 15 -6.63 -12.21 -12.56
N GLN A 16 -6.54 -11.36 -13.58
CA GLN A 16 -7.39 -10.18 -13.72
C GLN A 16 -8.89 -10.49 -13.60
N SER A 17 -9.36 -11.53 -14.29
CA SER A 17 -10.78 -11.90 -14.26
C SER A 17 -11.26 -12.34 -12.87
N GLN A 18 -10.37 -12.93 -12.08
CA GLN A 18 -10.69 -13.34 -10.70
C GLN A 18 -10.79 -12.13 -9.79
N PHE A 19 -9.86 -11.17 -9.89
CA PHE A 19 -9.92 -9.91 -9.17
C PHE A 19 -11.16 -9.09 -9.54
N GLN A 20 -11.49 -8.99 -10.84
CA GLN A 20 -12.71 -8.30 -11.29
C GLN A 20 -13.98 -8.95 -10.73
N ARG A 21 -14.05 -10.27 -10.69
CA ARG A 21 -15.19 -10.99 -10.12
C ARG A 21 -15.30 -10.81 -8.61
N LEU A 22 -14.17 -10.74 -7.90
CA LEU A 22 -14.15 -10.61 -6.44
C LEU A 22 -14.47 -9.20 -5.97
N LEU A 23 -13.89 -8.19 -6.63
CA LEU A 23 -13.89 -6.81 -6.15
C LEU A 23 -14.88 -5.91 -6.89
N GLY A 24 -15.41 -6.36 -8.05
CA GLY A 24 -16.33 -5.58 -8.85
C GLY A 24 -15.73 -4.27 -9.36
N ASP A 25 -16.57 -3.24 -9.41
CA ASP A 25 -16.18 -1.87 -9.79
C ASP A 25 -15.97 -0.93 -8.59
N GLY A 26 -16.15 -1.43 -7.37
CA GLY A 26 -15.99 -0.70 -6.13
C GLY A 26 -17.18 0.17 -5.73
N SER A 27 -18.25 0.24 -6.54
CA SER A 27 -19.41 1.12 -6.29
C SER A 27 -20.12 0.78 -4.98
N ASP A 28 -20.14 -0.49 -4.57
CA ASP A 28 -20.80 -0.95 -3.33
C ASP A 28 -20.17 -0.33 -2.08
N ILE A 29 -18.88 0.02 -2.12
CA ILE A 29 -18.16 0.67 -1.02
C ILE A 29 -17.78 2.11 -1.33
N GLY A 30 -18.40 2.69 -2.37
CA GLY A 30 -18.26 4.10 -2.72
C GLY A 30 -16.91 4.51 -3.30
N ILE A 31 -16.17 3.59 -3.90
CA ILE A 31 -14.92 3.83 -4.65
C ILE A 31 -15.11 3.44 -6.11
N LYS A 32 -14.11 3.72 -6.94
CA LYS A 32 -14.08 3.30 -8.34
C LYS A 32 -12.85 2.45 -8.59
N LEU A 33 -13.06 1.21 -9.01
CA LEU A 33 -12.00 0.27 -9.36
C LEU A 33 -11.89 0.16 -10.88
N SER A 34 -10.65 0.30 -11.37
CA SER A 34 -10.26 0.04 -12.75
C SER A 34 -9.20 -1.07 -12.74
N TYR A 35 -9.00 -1.73 -13.87
CA TYR A 35 -8.13 -2.89 -13.94
C TYR A 35 -7.20 -2.80 -15.14
N ALA A 36 -5.92 -3.10 -14.91
CA ALA A 36 -4.91 -3.22 -15.96
C ALA A 36 -4.10 -4.51 -15.79
N VAL A 37 -3.41 -4.89 -16.84
CA VAL A 37 -2.56 -6.09 -16.88
C VAL A 37 -1.10 -5.68 -16.95
N GLN A 38 -0.28 -6.27 -16.09
CA GLN A 38 1.17 -6.31 -16.24
C GLN A 38 1.51 -7.65 -16.94
N PRO A 39 1.94 -7.63 -18.21
CA PRO A 39 2.11 -8.87 -19.00
C PRO A 39 3.23 -9.76 -18.47
N LYS A 40 4.27 -9.17 -17.87
CA LYS A 40 5.44 -9.84 -17.29
C LYS A 40 5.86 -9.13 -16.00
N PRO A 41 6.45 -9.83 -15.03
CA PRO A 41 6.92 -9.24 -13.78
C PRO A 41 8.23 -8.45 -13.99
N GLU A 42 8.14 -7.30 -14.67
CA GLU A 42 9.28 -6.46 -15.04
C GLU A 42 9.56 -5.35 -14.00
N GLY A 43 9.08 -5.52 -12.78
CA GLY A 43 9.34 -4.64 -11.64
C GLY A 43 8.19 -3.71 -11.27
N LEU A 44 8.23 -3.18 -10.04
CA LEU A 44 7.14 -2.37 -9.48
C LEU A 44 6.99 -1.01 -10.14
N ALA A 45 8.09 -0.39 -10.59
CA ALA A 45 8.03 0.91 -11.24
C ALA A 45 7.29 0.88 -12.58
N GLN A 46 7.15 -0.30 -13.21
CA GLN A 46 6.35 -0.47 -14.41
C GLN A 46 4.87 -0.10 -14.20
N ALA A 47 4.37 -0.16 -12.95
CA ALA A 47 3.01 0.23 -12.62
C ALA A 47 2.68 1.68 -13.04
N PHE A 48 3.65 2.60 -12.98
CA PHE A 48 3.45 3.99 -13.42
C PHE A 48 3.42 4.14 -14.93
N ILE A 49 4.08 3.25 -15.66
CA ILE A 49 4.05 3.21 -17.14
C ILE A 49 2.72 2.63 -17.60
N ILE A 50 2.28 1.50 -17.00
CA ILE A 50 1.00 0.86 -17.29
C ILE A 50 -0.17 1.78 -16.91
N GLY A 51 -0.05 2.45 -15.77
CA GLY A 51 -1.08 3.33 -15.22
C GLY A 51 -1.04 4.77 -15.75
N GLU A 52 -0.18 5.12 -16.72
CA GLU A 52 0.02 6.50 -17.18
C GLU A 52 -1.29 7.20 -17.59
N GLU A 53 -2.11 6.52 -18.37
CA GLU A 53 -3.40 7.08 -18.81
C GLU A 53 -4.36 7.26 -17.63
N PHE A 54 -4.39 6.33 -16.68
CA PHE A 54 -5.18 6.40 -15.46
C PHE A 54 -4.71 7.54 -14.55
N ILE A 55 -3.41 7.70 -14.37
CA ILE A 55 -2.81 8.75 -13.53
C ILE A 55 -3.03 10.13 -14.17
N GLY A 56 -2.88 10.23 -15.49
CA GLY A 56 -3.03 11.49 -16.21
C GLY A 56 -2.06 12.56 -15.70
N LYS A 57 -2.61 13.61 -15.07
CA LYS A 57 -1.84 14.74 -14.51
C LYS A 57 -1.84 14.74 -12.98
N ASP A 58 -2.46 13.76 -12.37
CA ASP A 58 -2.65 13.71 -10.92
C ASP A 58 -1.40 13.18 -10.19
N LYS A 59 -1.36 13.40 -8.90
CA LYS A 59 -0.47 12.72 -7.96
C LYS A 59 -0.97 11.30 -7.74
N VAL A 60 -0.10 10.39 -7.36
CA VAL A 60 -0.44 8.98 -7.28
C VAL A 60 0.11 8.33 -6.02
N ALA A 61 -0.65 7.41 -5.45
CA ALA A 61 -0.16 6.46 -4.46
C ALA A 61 -0.01 5.07 -5.09
N LEU A 62 1.05 4.36 -4.72
CA LEU A 62 1.24 2.95 -5.03
C LEU A 62 1.25 2.17 -3.72
N ILE A 63 0.45 1.11 -3.66
CA ILE A 63 0.45 0.17 -2.53
C ILE A 63 0.60 -1.26 -3.07
N LEU A 64 1.37 -2.08 -2.36
CA LEU A 64 1.54 -3.48 -2.70
C LEU A 64 0.42 -4.29 -2.05
N GLY A 65 -0.21 -5.18 -2.83
CA GLY A 65 -1.38 -5.94 -2.41
C GLY A 65 -1.13 -7.02 -1.35
N ASP A 66 0.12 -7.36 -1.13
CA ASP A 66 0.58 -8.32 -0.11
C ASP A 66 1.06 -7.66 1.19
N ASN A 67 0.91 -6.34 1.30
CA ASN A 67 1.33 -5.60 2.49
C ASN A 67 0.14 -5.25 3.39
N ILE A 68 0.25 -5.58 4.66
CA ILE A 68 -0.74 -5.26 5.69
C ILE A 68 -0.15 -4.21 6.63
N PHE A 69 -0.92 -3.15 6.86
CA PHE A 69 -0.56 -2.07 7.77
C PHE A 69 -1.57 -1.99 8.91
N TYR A 70 -1.08 -1.94 10.12
CA TYR A 70 -1.89 -1.72 11.32
C TYR A 70 -1.19 -0.76 12.26
N GLY A 71 -1.91 0.23 12.76
CA GLY A 71 -1.34 1.20 13.70
C GLY A 71 -2.32 2.32 14.03
N ASN A 72 -2.17 2.88 15.22
CA ASN A 72 -2.96 4.01 15.65
C ASN A 72 -2.59 5.25 14.80
N SER A 73 -3.59 6.02 14.41
CA SER A 73 -3.42 7.28 13.63
C SER A 73 -2.79 7.11 12.23
N PHE A 74 -2.61 5.87 11.74
CA PHE A 74 -2.01 5.64 10.42
C PHE A 74 -2.83 6.29 9.30
N GLY A 75 -4.17 6.22 9.37
CA GLY A 75 -5.06 6.90 8.42
C GLY A 75 -4.84 8.42 8.36
N GLU A 76 -4.62 9.06 9.50
CA GLU A 76 -4.33 10.49 9.56
C GLU A 76 -2.97 10.86 8.94
N GLN A 77 -1.98 9.98 9.10
CA GLN A 77 -0.68 10.13 8.42
C GLN A 77 -0.84 10.03 6.91
N LEU A 78 -1.62 9.05 6.43
CA LEU A 78 -1.86 8.86 5.00
C LEU A 78 -2.56 10.06 4.35
N LYS A 79 -3.54 10.66 5.02
CA LYS A 79 -4.24 11.86 4.52
C LYS A 79 -3.27 13.02 4.26
N LYS A 80 -2.22 13.16 5.08
CA LYS A 80 -1.19 14.19 4.91
C LYS A 80 -0.21 13.91 3.76
N CYS A 81 -0.20 12.70 3.23
CA CYS A 81 0.69 12.29 2.15
C CYS A 81 0.06 12.41 0.76
N THR A 82 -1.22 12.71 0.65
CA THR A 82 -1.95 12.70 -0.63
C THR A 82 -1.63 13.86 -1.57
N ASP A 83 -0.90 14.87 -1.08
CA ASP A 83 -0.44 16.03 -1.88
C ASP A 83 1.09 16.18 -1.83
N PRO A 84 1.87 15.19 -2.33
CA PRO A 84 3.32 15.24 -2.28
C PRO A 84 3.88 16.25 -3.29
N ASP A 85 4.98 16.92 -2.90
CA ASP A 85 5.90 17.62 -3.81
C ASP A 85 7.18 16.75 -3.89
N GLY A 86 7.22 15.85 -4.86
CA GLY A 86 8.21 14.78 -4.98
C GLY A 86 7.68 13.42 -4.51
N GLY A 87 8.54 12.62 -3.87
CA GLY A 87 8.23 11.30 -3.33
C GLY A 87 8.09 11.30 -1.80
N ILE A 88 7.11 10.56 -1.28
CA ILE A 88 6.99 10.23 0.14
C ILE A 88 6.95 8.71 0.26
N VAL A 89 7.87 8.15 1.03
CA VAL A 89 7.94 6.72 1.32
C VAL A 89 7.95 6.50 2.83
N PHE A 90 7.57 5.30 3.26
CA PHE A 90 7.57 4.92 4.66
C PHE A 90 8.70 3.93 4.93
N ALA A 91 9.34 4.08 6.08
CA ALA A 91 10.38 3.19 6.55
C ALA A 91 9.97 2.54 7.89
N TYR A 92 10.16 1.24 7.98
CA TYR A 92 9.86 0.43 9.15
C TYR A 92 11.10 -0.31 9.63
N GLN A 93 11.32 -0.34 10.94
CA GLN A 93 12.47 -1.03 11.51
C GLN A 93 12.22 -2.53 11.55
N VAL A 94 13.09 -3.30 10.89
CA VAL A 94 13.01 -4.76 10.76
C VAL A 94 14.28 -5.43 11.29
N SER A 95 14.22 -6.73 11.53
CA SER A 95 15.36 -7.55 11.94
C SER A 95 16.14 -8.13 10.76
N ASP A 96 15.54 -8.16 9.57
CA ASP A 96 16.04 -8.78 8.33
C ASP A 96 16.04 -7.81 7.14
N PRO A 97 16.69 -6.63 7.25
CA PRO A 97 16.62 -5.55 6.28
C PRO A 97 17.10 -5.93 4.87
N GLN A 98 17.98 -6.93 4.74
CA GLN A 98 18.52 -7.41 3.46
C GLN A 98 17.45 -7.94 2.49
N ARG A 99 16.22 -8.14 2.93
CA ARG A 99 15.11 -8.59 2.08
C ARG A 99 14.43 -7.46 1.31
N TYR A 100 14.69 -6.21 1.68
CA TYR A 100 13.93 -5.03 1.27
C TYR A 100 14.81 -3.93 0.73
N GLY A 101 14.21 -2.90 0.17
CA GLY A 101 14.91 -1.61 -0.01
C GLY A 101 15.25 -1.02 1.36
N VAL A 102 16.49 -0.63 1.57
CA VAL A 102 16.98 -0.14 2.87
C VAL A 102 17.33 1.33 2.79
N VAL A 103 16.80 2.12 3.72
CA VAL A 103 17.11 3.55 3.85
C VAL A 103 18.21 3.75 4.88
N GLU A 104 19.22 4.53 4.49
CA GLU A 104 20.23 5.06 5.41
C GLU A 104 19.88 6.51 5.81
N PHE A 105 20.02 6.84 7.07
CA PHE A 105 19.77 8.17 7.61
C PHE A 105 21.04 8.81 8.17
N ASP A 106 21.17 10.12 8.01
CA ASP A 106 22.19 10.90 8.73
C ASP A 106 21.82 11.17 10.20
N GLU A 107 22.67 11.90 10.92
CA GLU A 107 22.46 12.27 12.33
C GLU A 107 21.23 13.15 12.56
N HIS A 108 20.73 13.83 11.51
CA HIS A 108 19.54 14.66 11.52
C HIS A 108 18.28 13.91 11.08
N ARG A 109 18.36 12.57 10.93
CA ARG A 109 17.24 11.72 10.45
C ARG A 109 16.79 12.02 9.02
N LYS A 110 17.68 12.59 8.21
CA LYS A 110 17.45 12.78 6.77
C LYS A 110 17.97 11.55 6.01
N ALA A 111 17.18 11.05 5.06
CA ALA A 111 17.62 9.97 4.19
C ALA A 111 18.79 10.42 3.32
N VAL A 112 19.86 9.63 3.31
CA VAL A 112 21.08 9.90 2.54
C VAL A 112 21.35 8.86 1.45
N SER A 113 20.85 7.64 1.63
CA SER A 113 20.90 6.60 0.60
C SER A 113 19.68 5.67 0.72
N ILE A 114 19.33 5.03 -0.39
CA ILE A 114 18.43 3.89 -0.46
C ILE A 114 19.11 2.84 -1.32
N GLU A 115 19.04 1.58 -0.90
CA GLU A 115 19.68 0.47 -1.61
C GLU A 115 18.73 -0.72 -1.66
N GLU A 116 18.55 -1.30 -2.86
CA GLU A 116 17.67 -2.47 -3.05
C GLU A 116 18.36 -3.74 -2.57
N LYS A 117 17.76 -4.44 -1.62
CA LYS A 117 18.18 -5.75 -1.09
C LYS A 117 19.71 -5.86 -0.88
N PRO A 118 20.30 -4.95 -0.10
CA PRO A 118 21.75 -4.92 0.09
C PRO A 118 22.24 -6.17 0.83
N GLN A 119 23.39 -6.71 0.41
CA GLN A 119 24.01 -7.83 1.14
C GLN A 119 24.52 -7.39 2.53
N ASN A 120 24.95 -6.14 2.64
CA ASN A 120 25.42 -5.53 3.88
C ASN A 120 24.60 -4.26 4.16
N PRO A 121 23.41 -4.37 4.77
CA PRO A 121 22.53 -3.24 5.02
C PRO A 121 23.18 -2.19 5.93
N LYS A 122 23.09 -0.92 5.55
CA LYS A 122 23.62 0.21 6.34
C LYS A 122 22.71 0.63 7.50
N SER A 123 21.47 0.15 7.50
CA SER A 123 20.51 0.37 8.57
C SER A 123 19.50 -0.78 8.65
N ASN A 124 18.66 -0.76 9.68
CA ASN A 124 17.54 -1.70 9.82
C ASN A 124 16.19 -1.10 9.36
N TYR A 125 16.21 -0.01 8.58
CA TYR A 125 14.99 0.63 8.11
C TYR A 125 14.65 0.17 6.69
N ALA A 126 13.69 -0.75 6.59
CA ALA A 126 13.13 -1.21 5.32
C ALA A 126 12.12 -0.21 4.78
N VAL A 127 12.15 0.06 3.47
CA VAL A 127 11.10 0.79 2.76
C VAL A 127 9.91 -0.16 2.59
N VAL A 128 8.76 0.24 3.11
CA VAL A 128 7.55 -0.57 3.02
C VAL A 128 6.83 -0.37 1.69
N GLY A 129 5.94 -1.29 1.33
CA GLY A 129 5.21 -1.27 0.06
C GLY A 129 4.10 -0.22 -0.05
N LEU A 130 4.38 1.02 0.35
CA LEU A 130 3.44 2.15 0.29
C LEU A 130 4.19 3.44 -0.06
N TYR A 131 3.79 4.05 -1.15
CA TYR A 131 4.47 5.17 -1.79
C TYR A 131 3.49 6.23 -2.23
N PHE A 132 3.87 7.51 -2.14
CA PHE A 132 3.13 8.65 -2.68
C PHE A 132 4.07 9.49 -3.53
N TYR A 133 3.65 9.83 -4.74
CA TYR A 133 4.49 10.57 -5.68
C TYR A 133 3.71 11.69 -6.36
N ASP A 134 4.44 12.74 -6.71
CA ASP A 134 3.96 13.71 -7.67
C ASP A 134 3.92 13.11 -9.10
N ASN A 135 3.41 13.86 -10.06
CA ASN A 135 3.25 13.37 -11.42
C ASN A 135 4.57 13.12 -12.17
N GLU A 136 5.71 13.63 -11.66
CA GLU A 136 7.03 13.38 -12.27
C GLU A 136 7.39 11.90 -12.24
N VAL A 137 6.77 11.10 -11.37
CA VAL A 137 7.02 9.66 -11.24
C VAL A 137 6.88 8.90 -12.56
N ILE A 138 5.96 9.30 -13.44
CA ILE A 138 5.76 8.66 -14.75
C ILE A 138 7.02 8.82 -15.61
N SER A 139 7.55 10.06 -15.68
CA SER A 139 8.75 10.35 -16.46
C SER A 139 10.00 9.68 -15.87
N ILE A 140 10.08 9.63 -14.55
CA ILE A 140 11.17 8.94 -13.84
C ILE A 140 11.10 7.44 -14.13
N ALA A 141 9.93 6.80 -13.97
CA ALA A 141 9.75 5.38 -14.25
C ALA A 141 10.12 5.00 -15.70
N LYS A 142 9.86 5.87 -16.67
CA LYS A 142 10.28 5.69 -18.07
C LYS A 142 11.79 5.87 -18.28
N SER A 143 12.48 6.58 -17.42
CA SER A 143 13.90 6.92 -17.57
C SER A 143 14.85 5.96 -16.86
N ILE A 144 14.39 5.24 -15.84
CA ILE A 144 15.22 4.27 -15.11
C ILE A 144 15.53 3.05 -15.98
N LYS A 145 16.63 2.38 -15.66
CA LYS A 145 17.06 1.17 -16.35
C LYS A 145 16.71 -0.05 -15.49
N PRO A 146 16.42 -1.19 -16.11
CA PRO A 146 16.26 -2.44 -15.38
C PRO A 146 17.53 -2.75 -14.56
N SER A 147 17.33 -3.30 -13.37
CA SER A 147 18.39 -3.80 -12.49
C SER A 147 19.05 -5.06 -13.10
N GLU A 148 20.07 -5.59 -12.43
CA GLU A 148 20.69 -6.88 -12.81
C GLU A 148 19.69 -8.04 -12.82
N ARG A 149 18.56 -7.90 -12.09
CA ARG A 149 17.43 -8.83 -12.07
C ARG A 149 16.50 -8.69 -13.27
N GLY A 150 16.72 -7.68 -14.12
CA GLY A 150 15.86 -7.35 -15.26
C GLY A 150 14.58 -6.59 -14.87
N GLU A 151 14.49 -6.03 -13.65
CA GLU A 151 13.30 -5.36 -13.11
C GLU A 151 13.50 -3.85 -13.06
N LEU A 152 12.44 -3.09 -13.38
CA LEU A 152 12.33 -1.67 -13.10
C LEU A 152 12.01 -1.49 -11.62
N GLU A 153 13.05 -1.31 -10.82
CA GLU A 153 12.95 -1.28 -9.37
C GLU A 153 12.31 0.02 -8.87
N ILE A 154 11.42 -0.10 -7.90
CA ILE A 154 10.86 1.08 -7.23
C ILE A 154 11.93 1.85 -6.45
N THR A 155 12.96 1.16 -5.99
CA THR A 155 14.11 1.75 -5.32
C THR A 155 14.84 2.72 -6.24
N SER A 156 14.97 2.42 -7.54
CA SER A 156 15.58 3.34 -8.51
C SER A 156 14.75 4.62 -8.72
N VAL A 157 13.43 4.53 -8.63
CA VAL A 157 12.55 5.72 -8.62
C VAL A 157 12.83 6.56 -7.37
N ASN A 158 12.89 5.92 -6.20
CA ASN A 158 13.17 6.60 -4.93
C ASN A 158 14.56 7.25 -4.92
N GLU A 159 15.59 6.58 -5.47
CA GLU A 159 16.92 7.14 -5.63
C GLU A 159 16.93 8.40 -6.49
N GLU A 160 16.15 8.41 -7.56
CA GLU A 160 16.06 9.58 -8.44
C GLU A 160 15.41 10.76 -7.71
N TYR A 161 14.34 10.55 -6.94
CA TYR A 161 13.77 11.58 -6.07
C TYR A 161 14.76 12.02 -4.97
N LEU A 162 15.53 11.10 -4.41
CA LEU A 162 16.54 11.41 -3.41
C LEU A 162 17.65 12.32 -3.99
N LYS A 163 18.18 11.98 -5.18
CA LYS A 163 19.17 12.79 -5.90
C LYS A 163 18.69 14.20 -6.20
N ARG A 164 17.40 14.37 -6.49
CA ARG A 164 16.76 15.68 -6.72
C ARG A 164 16.46 16.43 -5.42
N GLY A 165 16.71 15.83 -4.25
CA GLY A 165 16.35 16.42 -2.96
C GLY A 165 14.84 16.47 -2.69
N LYS A 166 14.06 15.68 -3.43
CA LYS A 166 12.59 15.63 -3.39
C LYS A 166 12.03 14.36 -2.75
N LEU A 167 12.84 13.53 -2.08
CA LEU A 167 12.35 12.36 -1.35
C LEU A 167 12.17 12.68 0.14
N LYS A 168 10.98 12.43 0.64
CA LYS A 168 10.69 12.43 2.09
C LYS A 168 10.50 11.00 2.58
N VAL A 169 11.18 10.65 3.65
CA VAL A 169 11.03 9.35 4.30
C VAL A 169 10.37 9.56 5.65
N GLN A 170 9.21 8.91 5.85
CA GLN A 170 8.50 8.90 7.13
C GLN A 170 8.78 7.57 7.83
N THR A 171 9.22 7.61 9.08
CA THR A 171 9.37 6.39 9.89
C THR A 171 8.04 6.04 10.54
N MET A 172 7.66 4.78 10.42
CA MET A 172 6.50 4.26 11.14
C MET A 172 6.79 4.14 12.64
N ASP A 173 5.79 4.45 13.44
CA ASP A 173 5.91 4.41 14.89
C ASP A 173 6.08 2.98 15.42
N ARG A 174 6.72 2.84 16.58
CA ARG A 174 7.01 1.55 17.23
C ARG A 174 5.76 0.73 17.56
N GLY A 175 4.61 1.36 17.73
CA GLY A 175 3.31 0.71 17.96
C GLY A 175 2.59 0.29 16.69
N SER A 176 3.12 0.62 15.51
CA SER A 176 2.58 0.19 14.23
C SER A 176 3.12 -1.17 13.84
N ALA A 177 2.36 -1.91 13.04
CA ALA A 177 2.81 -3.14 12.40
C ALA A 177 2.77 -2.97 10.88
N TRP A 178 3.81 -3.41 10.23
CA TRP A 178 3.88 -3.69 8.81
C TRP A 178 4.19 -5.16 8.62
N LEU A 179 3.36 -5.85 7.88
CA LEU A 179 3.45 -7.28 7.62
C LEU A 179 3.48 -7.49 6.11
N ASP A 180 4.58 -8.05 5.63
CA ASP A 180 4.76 -8.53 4.26
C ASP A 180 4.29 -9.98 4.19
N THR A 181 3.33 -10.30 3.33
CA THR A 181 2.77 -11.65 3.19
C THR A 181 3.31 -12.40 1.98
N GLY A 182 4.50 -12.03 1.50
CA GLY A 182 5.10 -12.57 0.28
C GLY A 182 5.64 -14.01 0.39
N THR A 183 5.69 -14.60 1.59
CA THR A 183 6.04 -16.01 1.81
C THR A 183 4.98 -16.73 2.62
N PHE A 184 4.95 -18.06 2.56
CA PHE A 184 4.02 -18.85 3.39
C PHE A 184 4.23 -18.61 4.88
N GLU A 185 5.47 -18.46 5.33
CA GLU A 185 5.81 -18.18 6.72
C GLU A 185 5.30 -16.81 7.15
N SER A 186 5.65 -15.75 6.41
CA SER A 186 5.22 -14.39 6.73
C SER A 186 3.70 -14.21 6.62
N MET A 187 3.03 -14.93 5.71
CA MET A 187 1.57 -14.95 5.65
C MET A 187 0.94 -15.60 6.88
N ASN A 188 1.55 -16.67 7.40
CA ASN A 188 1.09 -17.31 8.64
C ASN A 188 1.26 -16.37 9.84
N ASP A 189 2.42 -15.74 9.97
CA ASP A 189 2.70 -14.78 11.04
C ASP A 189 1.72 -13.60 11.00
N ALA A 190 1.43 -13.07 9.82
CA ALA A 190 0.44 -12.03 9.62
C ALA A 190 -0.96 -12.48 10.05
N SER A 191 -1.35 -13.71 9.69
CA SER A 191 -2.64 -14.29 10.07
C SER A 191 -2.76 -14.43 11.59
N GLU A 192 -1.71 -14.89 12.27
CA GLU A 192 -1.69 -15.00 13.74
C GLU A 192 -1.77 -13.62 14.41
N TYR A 193 -0.99 -12.67 13.94
CA TYR A 193 -1.02 -11.29 14.44
C TYR A 193 -2.43 -10.68 14.35
N ILE A 194 -3.04 -10.74 13.17
CA ILE A 194 -4.40 -10.22 12.93
C ILE A 194 -5.40 -10.93 13.83
N ARG A 195 -5.37 -12.26 13.90
CA ARG A 195 -6.27 -13.05 14.73
C ARG A 195 -6.21 -12.65 16.21
N VAL A 196 -5.00 -12.41 16.74
CA VAL A 196 -4.82 -12.03 18.15
C VAL A 196 -5.42 -10.64 18.41
N ILE A 197 -5.14 -9.65 17.54
CA ILE A 197 -5.64 -8.29 17.68
C ILE A 197 -7.18 -8.28 17.56
N GLU A 198 -7.74 -8.88 16.51
CA GLU A 198 -9.19 -8.93 16.29
C GLU A 198 -9.91 -9.61 17.46
N LYS A 199 -9.40 -10.76 17.94
CA LYS A 199 -9.98 -11.46 19.08
C LYS A 199 -9.92 -10.63 20.36
N ARG A 200 -8.86 -9.88 20.57
CA ARG A 200 -8.65 -9.09 21.79
C ARG A 200 -9.45 -7.81 21.81
N GLN A 201 -9.50 -7.10 20.69
CA GLN A 201 -10.12 -5.78 20.59
C GLN A 201 -11.57 -5.83 20.09
N GLY A 202 -12.00 -6.94 19.50
CA GLY A 202 -13.36 -7.05 18.92
C GLY A 202 -13.53 -6.26 17.63
N VAL A 203 -12.44 -5.83 16.99
CA VAL A 203 -12.45 -5.08 15.72
C VAL A 203 -12.08 -6.00 14.55
N LYS A 204 -12.26 -5.50 13.33
CA LYS A 204 -11.76 -6.15 12.11
C LYS A 204 -10.64 -5.31 11.49
N ILE A 205 -9.52 -5.97 11.16
CA ILE A 205 -8.41 -5.34 10.45
C ILE A 205 -8.68 -5.43 8.96
N GLY A 206 -8.58 -4.30 8.26
CA GLY A 206 -8.83 -4.24 6.82
C GLY A 206 -10.30 -4.36 6.41
N CYS A 207 -11.23 -4.07 7.33
CA CYS A 207 -12.68 -4.04 7.02
C CYS A 207 -12.98 -2.87 6.10
N ILE A 208 -13.13 -3.14 4.81
CA ILE A 208 -13.33 -2.10 3.78
C ILE A 208 -14.66 -1.38 3.93
N GLU A 209 -15.71 -2.06 4.37
CA GLU A 209 -17.04 -1.50 4.60
C GLU A 209 -17.03 -0.55 5.80
N GLU A 210 -16.32 -0.89 6.89
CA GLU A 210 -16.13 0.00 8.03
C GLU A 210 -15.36 1.26 7.64
N VAL A 211 -14.28 1.12 6.85
CA VAL A 211 -13.55 2.27 6.32
C VAL A 211 -14.43 3.15 5.46
N ALA A 212 -15.20 2.55 4.54
CA ALA A 212 -16.11 3.28 3.67
C ALA A 212 -17.20 4.01 4.47
N TRP A 213 -17.73 3.40 5.53
CA TRP A 213 -18.68 4.01 6.44
C TRP A 213 -18.07 5.19 7.22
N ASN A 214 -16.92 4.99 7.85
CA ASN A 214 -16.22 6.01 8.64
C ASN A 214 -15.79 7.22 7.82
N GLU A 215 -15.42 6.99 6.55
CA GLU A 215 -15.04 8.06 5.61
C GLU A 215 -16.26 8.68 4.90
N ASN A 216 -17.50 8.27 5.23
CA ASN A 216 -18.75 8.72 4.61
C ASN A 216 -18.83 8.44 3.10
N TYR A 217 -18.20 7.36 2.61
CA TYR A 217 -18.32 6.93 1.22
C TYR A 217 -19.63 6.20 0.96
N ILE A 218 -20.19 5.57 1.99
CA ILE A 218 -21.47 4.86 1.95
C ILE A 218 -22.39 5.36 3.06
N SER A 219 -23.71 5.23 2.81
CA SER A 219 -24.77 5.57 3.76
C SER A 219 -25.03 4.43 4.76
N LYS A 220 -25.74 4.73 5.85
CA LYS A 220 -26.21 3.73 6.83
C LYS A 220 -27.00 2.60 6.16
N SER A 221 -27.84 2.91 5.18
CA SER A 221 -28.62 1.91 4.45
C SER A 221 -27.76 0.99 3.59
N GLN A 222 -26.71 1.52 2.96
CA GLN A 222 -25.74 0.72 2.18
C GLN A 222 -24.95 -0.21 3.10
N LEU A 223 -24.43 0.28 4.24
CA LEU A 223 -23.75 -0.57 5.22
C LEU A 223 -24.67 -1.68 5.74
N SER A 224 -25.92 -1.37 6.03
CA SER A 224 -26.92 -2.37 6.44
C SER A 224 -27.13 -3.45 5.37
N SER A 225 -27.18 -3.07 4.09
CA SER A 225 -27.31 -4.02 2.99
C SER A 225 -26.08 -4.93 2.86
N LEU A 226 -24.88 -4.39 3.03
CA LEU A 226 -23.62 -5.16 3.01
C LEU A 226 -23.54 -6.13 4.20
N ALA A 227 -23.98 -5.70 5.40
CA ALA A 227 -24.06 -6.56 6.58
C ALA A 227 -25.01 -7.76 6.37
N GLU A 228 -26.17 -7.53 5.70
CA GLU A 228 -27.15 -8.57 5.42
C GLU A 228 -26.62 -9.67 4.49
N ILE A 229 -25.76 -9.33 3.50
CA ILE A 229 -25.11 -10.30 2.61
C ILE A 229 -24.33 -11.35 3.41
N SER A 230 -23.65 -10.91 4.47
CA SER A 230 -22.77 -11.73 5.31
C SER A 230 -23.36 -12.08 6.69
N LYS A 231 -24.66 -11.87 6.93
CA LYS A 231 -25.29 -11.94 8.26
C LYS A 231 -25.12 -13.25 9.02
N LYS A 232 -24.89 -14.36 8.31
CA LYS A 232 -24.66 -15.68 8.91
C LYS A 232 -23.22 -15.90 9.37
N SER A 233 -22.33 -14.94 9.13
CA SER A 233 -20.92 -14.99 9.52
C SER A 233 -20.66 -14.01 10.68
N GLY A 234 -19.56 -14.25 11.40
CA GLY A 234 -19.07 -13.29 12.40
C GLY A 234 -18.69 -11.94 11.81
N TYR A 235 -18.37 -11.88 10.50
CA TYR A 235 -18.08 -10.64 9.79
C TYR A 235 -19.36 -9.80 9.59
N GLY A 236 -20.44 -10.39 9.10
CA GLY A 236 -21.70 -9.68 8.94
C GLY A 236 -22.30 -9.24 10.29
N GLN A 237 -22.13 -10.02 11.36
CA GLN A 237 -22.51 -9.59 12.70
C GLN A 237 -21.68 -8.37 13.15
N TYR A 238 -20.39 -8.34 12.86
CA TYR A 238 -19.54 -7.19 13.13
C TYR A 238 -20.02 -5.93 12.42
N LEU A 239 -20.32 -6.02 11.10
CA LEU A 239 -20.86 -4.89 10.33
C LEU A 239 -22.20 -4.39 10.90
N SER A 240 -23.07 -5.30 11.36
CA SER A 240 -24.34 -4.94 11.98
C SER A 240 -24.13 -4.14 13.27
N ASN A 241 -23.16 -4.54 14.09
CA ASN A 241 -22.83 -3.86 15.34
C ASN A 241 -22.28 -2.44 15.15
N LEU A 242 -21.73 -2.12 13.97
CA LEU A 242 -21.30 -0.75 13.63
C LEU A 242 -22.47 0.23 13.47
N LEU A 243 -23.69 -0.29 13.30
CA LEU A 243 -24.91 0.51 13.07
C LEU A 243 -25.64 0.90 14.36
N ASP A 244 -25.32 0.22 15.47
CA ASP A 244 -25.84 0.46 16.82
C ASP A 244 -25.13 1.63 17.51
#